data_01b1db54ff7af38ebba4071c6b39d5fd
#
_entry.id   01b1db54ff7af38ebba4071c6b39d5fd
#
_cell.length_a   1.000
_cell.length_b   1.000
_cell.length_c   1.000
_cell.angle_alpha   90.00
_cell.angle_beta   90.00
_cell.angle_gamma   90.00
#
_symmetry.space_group_name_H-M   'P 1'
#
loop_
_entity.id
_entity.type
_entity.pdbx_description
1 polymer ?
#
loop_
_entity_poly.entity_id
_entity_poly.type
_entity_poly.pdbx_seq_one_letter_code
_entity_poly.pdbx_strand_id
1 'polypeptide(L)'
;MVNVDGKNYRDSTLQDLHDAARIADRLDNIHFLQRPMVARDILDNREMDLNTIYACCSGTKKHVGTSFTEPSFVKDAIEMLHIMAGGEDKWRERPFVSNSNCFVVPPMKFATESCEVMEQCIKAGMPVLLLSAGQAGATAPAPIAGAIV
;
A
#
# COMPACT_ATOMS: atom_id res chain seq x y z
N MET A 1 -9.06 -8.42 12.38
CA MET A 1 -10.29 -8.04 11.68
C MET A 1 -11.50 -8.36 12.53
N VAL A 2 -12.61 -7.61 12.42
CA VAL A 2 -13.87 -7.89 13.13
C VAL A 2 -14.81 -8.59 12.15
N ASN A 3 -15.48 -9.65 12.61
CA ASN A 3 -16.51 -10.29 11.78
C ASN A 3 -17.71 -9.36 11.56
N VAL A 4 -18.47 -9.62 10.49
CA VAL A 4 -19.64 -8.79 10.11
C VAL A 4 -20.67 -8.65 11.22
N ASP A 5 -20.82 -9.66 12.07
CA ASP A 5 -21.70 -9.62 13.25
C ASP A 5 -21.16 -8.74 14.40
N GLY A 6 -19.93 -8.23 14.28
CA GLY A 6 -19.27 -7.36 15.26
C GLY A 6 -18.90 -8.04 16.59
N LYS A 7 -19.08 -9.35 16.72
CA LYS A 7 -18.92 -10.06 17.99
C LYS A 7 -17.57 -10.74 18.15
N ASN A 8 -16.92 -11.11 17.05
CA ASN A 8 -15.68 -11.87 17.07
C ASN A 8 -14.56 -11.14 16.37
N TYR A 9 -13.37 -11.17 16.97
CA TYR A 9 -12.12 -10.71 16.36
C TYR A 9 -11.37 -11.91 15.81
N ARG A 10 -10.83 -11.77 14.61
CA ARG A 10 -9.93 -12.74 14.01
C ARG A 10 -8.86 -12.06 13.19
N ASP A 11 -7.80 -12.77 12.88
CA ASP A 11 -6.81 -12.29 11.93
C ASP A 11 -7.41 -12.11 10.54
N SER A 12 -6.92 -11.11 9.83
CA SER A 12 -7.28 -10.87 8.44
C SER A 12 -6.53 -11.82 7.51
N THR A 13 -7.21 -12.23 6.46
CA THR A 13 -6.69 -13.16 5.45
C THR A 13 -6.54 -12.48 4.10
N LEU A 14 -5.87 -13.14 3.18
CA LEU A 14 -5.78 -12.71 1.78
C LEU A 14 -7.17 -12.60 1.12
N GLN A 15 -8.07 -13.52 1.46
CA GLN A 15 -9.45 -13.48 0.97
C GLN A 15 -10.19 -12.21 1.42
N ASP A 16 -9.95 -11.76 2.66
CA ASP A 16 -10.55 -10.51 3.16
C ASP A 16 -10.09 -9.28 2.37
N LEU A 17 -8.82 -9.26 1.94
CA LEU A 17 -8.31 -8.19 1.08
C LEU A 17 -9.00 -8.18 -0.28
N HIS A 18 -9.14 -9.34 -0.92
CA HIS A 18 -9.84 -9.48 -2.18
C HIS A 18 -11.32 -9.06 -2.07
N ASP A 19 -11.99 -9.47 -1.00
CA ASP A 19 -13.39 -9.13 -0.76
C ASP A 19 -13.57 -7.62 -0.47
N ALA A 20 -12.65 -7.02 0.27
CA ALA A 20 -12.62 -5.57 0.49
C ALA A 20 -12.43 -4.81 -0.84
N ALA A 21 -11.58 -5.32 -1.74
CA ALA A 21 -11.39 -4.74 -3.06
C ALA A 21 -12.66 -4.82 -3.91
N ARG A 22 -13.36 -5.96 -3.88
CA ARG A 22 -14.65 -6.14 -4.57
C ARG A 22 -15.74 -5.22 -4.03
N ILE A 23 -15.77 -4.99 -2.71
CA ILE A 23 -16.71 -4.03 -2.10
C ILE A 23 -16.37 -2.61 -2.57
N ALA A 24 -15.09 -2.22 -2.51
CA ALA A 24 -14.65 -0.90 -2.98
C ALA A 24 -14.98 -0.67 -4.46
N ASP A 25 -14.85 -1.71 -5.30
CA ASP A 25 -15.19 -1.64 -6.72
C ASP A 25 -16.66 -1.27 -6.97
N ARG A 26 -17.57 -1.75 -6.13
CA ARG A 26 -19.02 -1.56 -6.26
C ARG A 26 -19.56 -0.25 -5.66
N LEU A 27 -18.74 0.47 -4.92
CA LEU A 27 -19.16 1.69 -4.21
C LEU A 27 -18.70 2.94 -4.98
N ASP A 28 -19.62 3.65 -5.60
CA ASP A 28 -19.33 4.81 -6.47
C ASP A 28 -18.56 5.93 -5.75
N ASN A 29 -18.81 6.12 -4.47
CA ASN A 29 -18.14 7.15 -3.66
C ASN A 29 -16.77 6.73 -3.12
N ILE A 30 -16.30 5.52 -3.42
CA ILE A 30 -14.93 5.08 -3.14
C ILE A 30 -14.15 5.14 -4.46
N HIS A 31 -13.18 6.05 -4.54
CA HIS A 31 -12.47 6.35 -5.78
C HIS A 31 -11.22 5.50 -5.98
N PHE A 32 -10.60 5.02 -4.90
CA PHE A 32 -9.46 4.10 -4.92
C PHE A 32 -9.47 3.19 -3.69
N LEU A 33 -8.73 2.10 -3.75
CA LEU A 33 -8.54 1.18 -2.63
C LEU A 33 -7.14 1.37 -2.06
N GLN A 34 -7.02 1.94 -0.87
CA GLN A 34 -5.80 1.81 -0.08
C GLN A 34 -5.85 0.46 0.66
N ARG A 35 -4.78 -0.36 0.58
CA ARG A 35 -4.71 -1.63 1.30
C ARG A 35 -5.21 -1.48 2.75
N PRO A 36 -6.37 -2.06 3.11
CA PRO A 36 -6.99 -1.78 4.39
C PRO A 36 -6.49 -2.66 5.54
N MET A 37 -5.76 -3.74 5.23
CA MET A 37 -5.31 -4.73 6.22
C MET A 37 -4.09 -5.50 5.73
N VAL A 38 -3.48 -6.26 6.62
CA VAL A 38 -2.36 -7.18 6.34
C VAL A 38 -2.90 -8.61 6.32
N ALA A 39 -2.56 -9.39 5.30
CA ALA A 39 -2.88 -10.82 5.23
C ALA A 39 -2.02 -11.59 6.26
N ARG A 40 -2.64 -12.05 7.33
CA ARG A 40 -1.96 -12.75 8.44
C ARG A 40 -1.84 -14.26 8.22
N ASP A 41 -2.50 -14.77 7.21
CA ASP A 41 -2.43 -16.16 6.76
C ASP A 41 -1.21 -16.45 5.86
N ILE A 42 -0.46 -15.42 5.45
CA ILE A 42 0.80 -15.57 4.71
C ILE A 42 1.95 -15.14 5.63
N LEU A 43 2.88 -16.04 5.90
CA LEU A 43 3.98 -15.83 6.85
C LEU A 43 5.23 -15.24 6.20
N ASP A 44 5.49 -15.60 4.94
CA ASP A 44 6.62 -15.04 4.18
C ASP A 44 6.30 -13.62 3.70
N ASN A 45 7.19 -12.68 4.00
CA ASN A 45 6.96 -11.26 3.71
C ASN A 45 6.90 -10.97 2.21
N ARG A 46 7.73 -11.64 1.40
CA ARG A 46 7.73 -11.45 -0.05
C ARG A 46 6.45 -11.98 -0.67
N GLU A 47 6.04 -13.18 -0.28
CA GLU A 47 4.77 -13.76 -0.71
C GLU A 47 3.59 -12.91 -0.26
N MET A 48 3.62 -12.37 0.95
CA MET A 48 2.60 -11.49 1.48
C MET A 48 2.47 -10.21 0.64
N ASP A 49 3.56 -9.54 0.31
CA ASP A 49 3.53 -8.32 -0.50
C ASP A 49 2.98 -8.59 -1.90
N LEU A 50 3.47 -9.61 -2.58
CA LEU A 50 3.03 -9.95 -3.94
C LEU A 50 1.57 -10.39 -3.99
N ASN A 51 1.17 -11.30 -3.10
CA ASN A 51 -0.21 -11.78 -3.05
C ASN A 51 -1.19 -10.68 -2.63
N THR A 52 -0.78 -9.77 -1.73
CA THR A 52 -1.59 -8.60 -1.35
C THR A 52 -1.90 -7.72 -2.57
N ILE A 53 -0.88 -7.38 -3.36
CA ILE A 53 -1.06 -6.58 -4.58
C ILE A 53 -1.97 -7.31 -5.55
N TYR A 54 -1.72 -8.59 -5.79
CA TYR A 54 -2.54 -9.40 -6.69
C TYR A 54 -3.99 -9.48 -6.24
N ALA A 55 -4.25 -9.77 -4.97
CA ALA A 55 -5.61 -9.87 -4.43
C ALA A 55 -6.38 -8.54 -4.53
N CYS A 56 -5.73 -7.43 -4.23
CA CYS A 56 -6.34 -6.12 -4.36
C CYS A 56 -6.65 -5.79 -5.83
N CYS A 57 -5.68 -5.95 -6.73
CA CYS A 57 -5.84 -5.62 -8.15
C CYS A 57 -6.83 -6.56 -8.88
N SER A 58 -6.94 -7.82 -8.47
CA SER A 58 -7.91 -8.74 -9.04
C SER A 58 -9.36 -8.48 -8.56
N GLY A 59 -9.53 -7.80 -7.44
CA GLY A 59 -10.82 -7.48 -6.85
C GLY A 59 -11.44 -6.17 -7.33
N THR A 60 -10.65 -5.23 -7.87
CA THR A 60 -11.15 -3.91 -8.29
C THR A 60 -10.49 -3.41 -9.56
N LYS A 61 -11.24 -2.62 -10.35
CA LYS A 61 -10.72 -1.83 -11.49
C LYS A 61 -10.24 -0.44 -11.09
N LYS A 62 -10.43 -0.07 -9.82
CA LYS A 62 -10.00 1.22 -9.29
C LYS A 62 -8.52 1.19 -8.96
N HIS A 63 -7.92 2.37 -8.79
CA HIS A 63 -6.53 2.49 -8.37
C HIS A 63 -6.29 1.83 -7.01
N VAL A 64 -5.16 1.14 -6.86
CA VAL A 64 -4.78 0.43 -5.62
C VAL A 64 -3.57 1.11 -5.00
N GLY A 65 -3.69 1.49 -3.74
CA GLY A 65 -2.57 1.92 -2.91
C GLY A 65 -2.03 0.75 -2.09
N THR A 66 -0.72 0.56 -2.10
CA THR A 66 -0.03 -0.49 -1.33
C THR A 66 1.19 0.06 -0.61
N SER A 67 1.92 -0.80 0.07
CA SER A 67 3.26 -0.51 0.63
C SER A 67 4.07 -1.80 0.58
N PHE A 68 5.38 -1.66 0.56
CA PHE A 68 6.32 -2.79 0.57
C PHE A 68 6.96 -2.94 1.93
N THR A 69 7.23 -4.17 2.33
CA THR A 69 7.95 -4.49 3.58
C THR A 69 9.45 -4.35 3.42
N GLU A 70 9.98 -4.64 2.22
CA GLU A 70 11.41 -4.56 1.93
C GLU A 70 11.68 -4.05 0.51
N PRO A 71 12.80 -3.32 0.29
CA PRO A 71 13.17 -2.83 -1.04
C PRO A 71 13.38 -3.93 -2.08
N SER A 72 13.88 -5.09 -1.65
CA SER A 72 14.16 -6.24 -2.53
C SER A 72 12.92 -6.80 -3.22
N PHE A 73 11.72 -6.58 -2.67
CA PHE A 73 10.48 -7.13 -3.22
C PHE A 73 9.83 -6.23 -4.29
N VAL A 74 10.28 -4.98 -4.39
CA VAL A 74 9.72 -4.02 -5.36
C VAL A 74 9.88 -4.50 -6.79
N LYS A 75 11.04 -5.05 -7.13
CA LYS A 75 11.33 -5.54 -8.48
C LYS A 75 10.32 -6.60 -8.92
N ASP A 76 10.10 -7.61 -8.11
CA ASP A 76 9.18 -8.71 -8.42
C ASP A 76 7.74 -8.23 -8.57
N ALA A 77 7.34 -7.29 -7.70
CA ALA A 77 6.02 -6.68 -7.80
C ALA A 77 5.86 -5.87 -9.11
N ILE A 78 6.87 -5.13 -9.51
CA ILE A 78 6.84 -4.39 -10.78
C ILE A 78 6.76 -5.33 -11.98
N GLU A 79 7.50 -6.43 -11.99
CA GLU A 79 7.41 -7.45 -13.04
C GLU A 79 5.99 -8.03 -13.13
N MET A 80 5.38 -8.34 -12.00
CA MET A 80 3.99 -8.79 -11.94
C MET A 80 3.03 -7.73 -12.48
N LEU A 81 3.20 -6.46 -12.09
CA LEU A 81 2.36 -5.36 -12.56
C LEU A 81 2.51 -5.09 -14.05
N HIS A 82 3.72 -5.25 -14.63
CA HIS A 82 3.92 -5.19 -16.07
C HIS A 82 3.13 -6.29 -16.80
N ILE A 83 3.13 -7.52 -16.27
CA ILE A 83 2.34 -8.62 -16.82
C ILE A 83 0.84 -8.27 -16.76
N MET A 84 0.37 -7.79 -15.61
CA MET A 84 -1.04 -7.41 -15.41
C MET A 84 -1.48 -6.24 -16.30
N ALA A 85 -0.59 -5.29 -16.57
CA ALA A 85 -0.84 -4.18 -17.49
C ALA A 85 -0.83 -4.60 -18.97
N GLY A 86 -0.22 -5.72 -19.29
CA GLY A 86 0.02 -6.19 -20.66
C GLY A 86 1.28 -5.58 -21.30
N GLY A 87 2.28 -5.25 -20.48
CA GLY A 87 3.60 -4.76 -20.85
C GLY A 87 4.03 -3.51 -20.09
N GLU A 88 5.35 -3.26 -20.08
CA GLU A 88 5.94 -2.09 -19.40
C GLU A 88 5.42 -0.76 -19.96
N ASP A 89 5.28 -0.64 -21.28
CA ASP A 89 4.78 0.59 -21.90
C ASP A 89 3.38 0.94 -21.44
N LYS A 90 2.50 -0.04 -21.36
CA LYS A 90 1.13 0.14 -20.87
C LYS A 90 1.08 0.46 -19.37
N TRP A 91 1.97 -0.13 -18.60
CA TRP A 91 2.14 0.23 -17.20
C TRP A 91 2.55 1.71 -17.06
N ARG A 92 3.55 2.17 -17.81
CA ARG A 92 4.03 3.56 -17.77
C ARG A 92 3.00 4.57 -18.25
N GLU A 93 2.17 4.17 -19.21
CA GLU A 93 1.07 5.02 -19.70
C GLU A 93 -0.01 5.22 -18.63
N ARG A 94 -0.35 4.15 -17.89
CA ARG A 94 -1.39 4.17 -16.87
C ARG A 94 -1.04 3.27 -15.68
N PRO A 95 -0.21 3.72 -14.76
CA PRO A 95 0.05 2.98 -13.53
C PRO A 95 -1.21 2.96 -12.65
N PHE A 96 -1.69 1.76 -12.33
CA PHE A 96 -2.91 1.55 -11.55
C PHE A 96 -2.65 1.16 -10.09
N VAL A 97 -1.37 1.09 -9.69
CA VAL A 97 -0.93 0.87 -8.32
C VAL A 97 0.02 1.98 -7.90
N SER A 98 -0.11 2.45 -6.67
CA SER A 98 0.81 3.40 -6.04
C SER A 98 1.42 2.83 -4.77
N ASN A 99 2.63 3.28 -4.43
CA ASN A 99 3.26 3.00 -3.15
C ASN A 99 2.95 4.11 -2.14
N SER A 100 2.37 3.75 -1.01
CA SER A 100 2.21 4.64 0.13
C SER A 100 3.42 4.51 1.02
N ASN A 101 4.21 5.59 1.10
CA ASN A 101 5.53 5.57 1.70
C ASN A 101 5.65 6.53 2.87
N CYS A 102 5.87 5.97 4.05
CA CYS A 102 6.17 6.73 5.27
C CYS A 102 7.69 6.86 5.42
N PHE A 103 8.30 7.75 4.65
CA PHE A 103 9.75 7.90 4.54
C PHE A 103 10.39 8.72 5.66
N VAL A 104 9.58 9.51 6.37
CA VAL A 104 10.03 10.33 7.50
C VAL A 104 9.60 9.69 8.81
N VAL A 105 10.59 9.43 9.67
CA VAL A 105 10.38 9.01 11.06
C VAL A 105 10.56 10.24 11.95
N PRO A 106 9.52 10.72 12.62
CA PRO A 106 9.65 11.84 13.56
C PRO A 106 10.58 11.50 14.76
N PRO A 107 11.39 12.44 15.25
CA PRO A 107 11.63 13.76 14.69
C PRO A 107 12.72 13.73 13.60
N MET A 108 12.38 14.16 12.40
CA MET A 108 13.28 14.50 11.28
C MET A 108 14.36 13.45 10.92
N LYS A 109 14.04 12.17 10.96
CA LYS A 109 14.90 11.09 10.46
C LYS A 109 14.28 10.46 9.22
N PHE A 110 15.12 10.17 8.25
CA PHE A 110 14.70 9.37 7.10
C PHE A 110 14.83 7.87 7.43
N ALA A 111 13.81 7.10 7.08
CA ALA A 111 13.86 5.66 7.15
C ALA A 111 14.58 5.14 5.89
N THR A 112 15.78 4.60 6.03
CA THR A 112 16.62 4.18 4.91
C THR A 112 15.89 3.22 3.98
N GLU A 113 15.34 2.14 4.51
CA GLU A 113 14.60 1.14 3.73
C GLU A 113 13.39 1.75 2.99
N SER A 114 12.65 2.64 3.64
CA SER A 114 11.53 3.34 2.98
C SER A 114 12.00 4.25 1.84
N CYS A 115 13.14 4.91 1.99
CA CYS A 115 13.74 5.73 0.93
C CYS A 115 14.20 4.86 -0.24
N GLU A 116 14.78 3.69 0.03
CA GLU A 116 15.19 2.74 -1.00
C GLU A 116 13.99 2.16 -1.77
N VAL A 117 12.91 1.80 -1.07
CA VAL A 117 11.63 1.42 -1.70
C VAL A 117 11.12 2.53 -2.61
N MET A 118 11.09 3.76 -2.10
CA MET A 118 10.64 4.93 -2.85
C MET A 118 11.45 5.13 -4.13
N GLU A 119 12.78 5.05 -4.05
CA GLU A 119 13.68 5.19 -5.19
C GLU A 119 13.39 4.14 -6.27
N GLN A 120 13.19 2.87 -5.88
CA GLN A 120 12.88 1.80 -6.82
C GLN A 120 11.49 2.00 -7.47
N CYS A 121 10.49 2.41 -6.70
CA CYS A 121 9.16 2.72 -7.21
C CYS A 121 9.20 3.85 -8.25
N ILE A 122 9.93 4.93 -7.97
CA ILE A 122 10.09 6.06 -8.88
C ILE A 122 10.77 5.62 -10.19
N LYS A 123 11.86 4.84 -10.12
CA LYS A 123 12.55 4.30 -11.30
C LYS A 123 11.64 3.46 -12.18
N ALA A 124 10.73 2.72 -11.57
CA ALA A 124 9.74 1.89 -12.26
C ALA A 124 8.51 2.67 -12.77
N GLY A 125 8.43 3.97 -12.55
CA GLY A 125 7.27 4.79 -12.93
C GLY A 125 6.03 4.54 -12.07
N MET A 126 6.19 3.98 -10.87
CA MET A 126 5.10 3.79 -9.92
C MET A 126 4.85 5.11 -9.17
N PRO A 127 3.61 5.61 -9.12
CA PRO A 127 3.25 6.75 -8.29
C PRO A 127 3.57 6.50 -6.81
N VAL A 128 4.09 7.51 -6.12
CA VAL A 128 4.40 7.42 -4.69
C VAL A 128 3.58 8.45 -3.92
N LEU A 129 2.87 7.96 -2.92
CA LEU A 129 2.15 8.78 -1.95
C LEU A 129 3.05 8.98 -0.73
N LEU A 130 3.53 10.21 -0.55
CA LEU A 130 4.42 10.56 0.56
C LEU A 130 3.63 10.81 1.84
N LEU A 131 4.00 10.12 2.89
CA LEU A 131 3.34 10.15 4.18
C LEU A 131 4.35 10.48 5.29
N SER A 132 3.86 11.14 6.34
CA SER A 132 4.55 11.28 7.61
C SER A 132 3.58 10.96 8.75
N ALA A 133 4.01 10.17 9.72
CA ALA A 133 3.19 9.71 10.84
C ALA A 133 3.59 10.43 12.15
N GLY A 134 3.68 11.76 12.12
CA GLY A 134 3.91 12.56 13.31
C GLY A 134 2.73 12.50 14.28
N GLN A 135 2.99 12.26 15.56
CA GLN A 135 1.98 12.23 16.61
C GLN A 135 2.03 13.53 17.41
N ALA A 136 0.99 14.32 17.37
CA ALA A 136 0.88 15.56 18.12
C ALA A 136 1.09 15.31 19.64
N GLY A 137 1.96 16.08 20.23
CA GLY A 137 2.31 15.95 21.66
C GLY A 137 3.31 14.84 22.02
N ALA A 138 3.72 14.01 21.03
CA ALA A 138 4.71 12.95 21.26
C ALA A 138 5.92 13.08 20.32
N THR A 139 5.74 12.98 19.02
CA THR A 139 6.82 13.01 18.01
C THR A 139 6.71 14.19 17.04
N ALA A 140 5.58 14.87 16.99
CA ALA A 140 5.37 16.11 16.29
C ALA A 140 5.41 17.30 17.27
N PRO A 141 5.75 18.52 16.79
CA PRO A 141 5.65 19.73 17.62
C PRO A 141 4.26 19.93 18.21
N ALA A 142 4.18 20.46 19.43
CA ALA A 142 2.91 20.71 20.13
C ALA A 142 1.99 21.71 19.42
N PRO A 143 2.49 22.82 18.83
CA PRO A 143 1.64 23.73 18.05
C PRO A 143 1.17 23.08 16.76
N ILE A 144 -0.11 23.29 16.40
CA ILE A 144 -0.72 22.76 15.17
C ILE A 144 0.07 23.16 13.92
N ALA A 145 0.52 24.41 13.84
CA ALA A 145 1.32 24.90 12.72
C ALA A 145 2.64 24.12 12.57
N GLY A 146 3.30 23.80 13.67
CA GLY A 146 4.55 23.00 13.64
C GLY A 146 4.32 21.51 13.37
N ALA A 147 3.11 20.99 13.54
CA ALA A 147 2.77 19.61 13.24
C ALA A 147 2.38 19.42 11.74
N ILE A 148 2.08 20.50 11.03
CA ILE A 148 1.69 20.48 9.60
C ILE A 148 2.92 20.69 8.71
N VAL A 149 3.92 21.44 9.16
CA VAL A 149 5.16 21.74 8.44
C VAL A 149 6.22 20.68 8.72
#